data_ac3c66cee149df0b1e7419825272d48d
#
_entry.id   ac3c66cee149df0b1e7419825272d48d
#
_cell.length_a   1.000
_cell.length_b   1.000
_cell.length_c   1.000
_cell.angle_alpha   90.00
_cell.angle_beta   90.00
_cell.angle_gamma   90.00
#
_symmetry.space_group_name_H-M   'P 1'
#
loop_
_entity.id
_entity.type
_entity.pdbx_description
1 polymer ?
#
loop_
_entity_poly.entity_id
_entity_poly.type
_entity_poly.pdbx_seq_one_letter_code
_entity_poly.pdbx_strand_id
1 'polypeptide(L)'
;MTALLSLLPSRKAGLAADAEPPALLAVGHGSRDARHAAAMRRLAEAVTAARPELRMEVGFLDLCGPDVPGALGSLVASGARSVAVLPLFLAHGYHVRHDVPRAVAGALAEIRAWGGWTPDV
;
A
#
# COMPACT_ATOMS: atom_id res chain seq x y z
N MET A 1 -8.92 -1.84 12.44
CA MET A 1 -7.75 -2.72 12.64
C MET A 1 -7.97 -4.14 12.18
N THR A 2 -9.21 -4.63 12.24
CA THR A 2 -9.53 -5.98 11.75
C THR A 2 -9.21 -6.14 10.25
N ALA A 3 -9.44 -5.08 9.45
CA ALA A 3 -9.13 -5.11 8.03
C ALA A 3 -7.64 -5.30 7.72
N LEU A 4 -6.77 -4.77 8.57
CA LEU A 4 -5.33 -4.94 8.39
C LEU A 4 -4.94 -6.41 8.53
N LEU A 5 -5.48 -7.09 9.55
CA LEU A 5 -5.17 -8.49 9.77
C LEU A 5 -5.67 -9.39 8.63
N SER A 6 -6.80 -9.05 8.02
CA SER A 6 -7.33 -9.83 6.91
C SER A 6 -6.58 -9.61 5.60
N LEU A 7 -5.86 -8.49 5.47
CA LEU A 7 -5.05 -8.19 4.29
C LEU A 7 -3.63 -8.77 4.38
N LEU A 8 -3.18 -9.12 5.58
CA LEU A 8 -1.87 -9.73 5.73
C LEU A 8 -1.90 -11.18 5.29
N PRO A 9 -0.83 -11.67 4.65
CA PRO A 9 -0.75 -13.06 4.27
C PRO A 9 -0.90 -13.97 5.49
N SER A 10 -1.61 -15.05 5.31
CA SER A 10 -1.77 -16.03 6.36
C SER A 10 -0.44 -16.71 6.65
N ARG A 11 -0.10 -16.82 7.92
CA ARG A 11 1.07 -17.58 8.33
C ARG A 11 0.97 -19.06 7.98
N LYS A 12 -0.25 -19.54 7.74
CA LYS A 12 -0.50 -20.91 7.31
C LYS A 12 -0.03 -21.20 5.89
N ALA A 13 0.31 -20.19 5.13
CA ALA A 13 0.79 -20.39 3.77
C ALA A 13 2.16 -21.07 3.72
N GLY A 14 2.61 -21.68 4.79
CA GLY A 14 3.87 -22.39 4.81
C GLY A 14 5.07 -21.49 4.66
N LEU A 15 4.91 -20.24 5.05
CA LEU A 15 6.00 -19.30 4.97
C LEU A 15 7.16 -19.77 5.82
N ALA A 16 8.31 -19.84 5.21
CA ALA A 16 9.52 -20.10 5.94
C ALA A 16 9.70 -19.02 7.00
N ALA A 17 10.29 -19.40 8.13
CA ALA A 17 10.51 -18.46 9.24
C ALA A 17 11.33 -17.23 8.83
N ASP A 18 12.11 -17.37 7.75
CA ASP A 18 12.97 -16.33 7.21
C ASP A 18 12.31 -15.54 6.05
N ALA A 19 11.05 -15.84 5.75
CA ALA A 19 10.34 -15.09 4.70
C ALA A 19 10.15 -13.65 5.15
N GLU A 20 10.40 -12.72 4.23
CA GLU A 20 10.18 -11.32 4.50
C GLU A 20 8.70 -11.02 4.71
N PRO A 21 8.34 -10.16 5.67
CA PRO A 21 6.98 -9.70 5.77
C PRO A 21 6.60 -8.90 4.52
N PRO A 22 5.32 -8.87 4.13
CA PRO A 22 4.91 -8.05 3.00
C PRO A 22 5.13 -6.57 3.30
N ALA A 23 5.41 -5.81 2.27
CA ALA A 23 5.37 -4.36 2.36
C ALA A 23 3.92 -3.90 2.46
N LEU A 24 3.70 -2.74 3.03
CA LEU A 24 2.38 -2.16 3.19
C LEU A 24 2.19 -0.98 2.25
N LEU A 25 1.13 -1.02 1.47
CA LEU A 25 0.69 0.10 0.67
C LEU A 25 -0.61 0.63 1.26
N ALA A 26 -0.52 1.73 2.00
CA ALA A 26 -1.70 2.40 2.51
C ALA A 26 -2.27 3.29 1.41
N VAL A 27 -3.55 3.16 1.13
CA VAL A 27 -4.21 3.92 0.08
C VAL A 27 -5.25 4.84 0.71
N GLY A 28 -5.05 6.14 0.56
CA GLY A 28 -5.99 7.17 0.95
C GLY A 28 -6.69 7.74 -0.27
N HIS A 29 -7.85 8.36 -0.04
CA HIS A 29 -8.56 9.04 -1.12
C HIS A 29 -7.75 10.22 -1.65
N GLY A 30 -7.16 10.97 -0.75
CA GLY A 30 -6.50 12.22 -1.06
C GLY A 30 -7.37 13.42 -0.71
N SER A 31 -6.75 14.55 -0.57
CA SER A 31 -7.41 15.79 -0.22
C SER A 31 -6.55 16.97 -0.67
N ARG A 32 -7.18 18.08 -0.95
CA ARG A 32 -6.48 19.35 -1.18
C ARG A 32 -5.95 19.97 0.10
N ASP A 33 -6.42 19.48 1.24
CA ASP A 33 -5.93 19.91 2.54
C ASP A 33 -4.63 19.17 2.86
N ALA A 34 -3.54 19.92 2.95
CA ALA A 34 -2.21 19.33 3.21
C ALA A 34 -2.14 18.60 4.55
N ARG A 35 -3.01 18.90 5.49
CA ARG A 35 -3.06 18.20 6.79
C ARG A 35 -3.43 16.73 6.63
N HIS A 36 -4.23 16.41 5.63
CA HIS A 36 -4.62 15.01 5.35
C HIS A 36 -3.39 14.19 4.96
N ALA A 37 -2.63 14.64 3.98
CA ALA A 37 -1.42 13.93 3.55
C ALA A 37 -0.39 13.85 4.68
N ALA A 38 -0.25 14.92 5.46
CA ALA A 38 0.67 14.95 6.60
C ALA A 38 0.28 13.94 7.67
N ALA A 39 -1.01 13.80 7.95
CA ALA A 39 -1.51 12.82 8.92
C ALA A 39 -1.24 11.38 8.44
N MET A 40 -1.46 11.11 7.17
CA MET A 40 -1.19 9.80 6.58
C MET A 40 0.29 9.46 6.65
N ARG A 41 1.17 10.42 6.37
CA ARG A 41 2.62 10.21 6.46
C ARG A 41 3.07 9.97 7.90
N ARG A 42 2.51 10.70 8.86
CA ARG A 42 2.81 10.47 10.28
C ARG A 42 2.39 9.07 10.72
N LEU A 43 1.27 8.58 10.22
CA LEU A 43 0.84 7.22 10.50
C LEU A 43 1.85 6.21 9.95
N ALA A 44 2.30 6.39 8.72
CA ALA A 44 3.30 5.51 8.12
C ALA A 44 4.62 5.55 8.90
N GLU A 45 5.06 6.72 9.31
CA GLU A 45 6.26 6.87 10.13
C GLU A 45 6.12 6.18 11.47
N ALA A 46 4.95 6.28 12.11
CA ALA A 46 4.70 5.63 13.38
C ALA A 46 4.73 4.11 13.25
N VAL A 47 4.16 3.56 12.19
CA VAL A 47 4.20 2.12 11.91
C VAL A 47 5.64 1.66 11.68
N THR A 48 6.39 2.39 10.88
CA THR A 48 7.79 2.04 10.58
C THR A 48 8.66 2.13 11.84
N ALA A 49 8.40 3.11 12.70
CA ALA A 49 9.12 3.22 13.98
C ALA A 49 8.82 2.05 14.91
N ALA A 50 7.57 1.60 14.94
CA ALA A 50 7.15 0.46 15.77
C ALA A 50 7.63 -0.88 15.19
N ARG A 51 7.66 -1.01 13.88
CA ARG A 51 8.01 -2.24 13.16
C ARG A 51 8.97 -1.91 12.00
N PRO A 52 10.27 -1.72 12.30
CA PRO A 52 11.24 -1.30 11.27
C PRO A 52 11.39 -2.27 10.11
N GLU A 53 11.02 -3.53 10.31
CA GLU A 53 11.05 -4.55 9.26
C GLU A 53 9.94 -4.38 8.21
N LEU A 54 8.92 -3.58 8.52
CA LEU A 54 7.83 -3.30 7.58
C LEU A 54 8.17 -2.08 6.73
N ARG A 55 8.11 -2.27 5.43
CA ARG A 55 8.19 -1.16 4.48
C ARG A 55 6.78 -0.67 4.24
N MET A 56 6.57 0.62 4.40
CA MET A 56 5.24 1.21 4.21
C MET A 56 5.31 2.46 3.37
N GLU A 57 4.48 2.52 2.37
CA GLU A 57 4.28 3.71 1.55
C GLU A 57 2.81 4.09 1.54
N VAL A 58 2.57 5.37 1.33
CA VAL A 58 1.21 5.88 1.21
C VAL A 58 1.00 6.35 -0.22
N GLY A 59 -0.07 5.89 -0.83
CA GLY A 59 -0.50 6.35 -2.14
C GLY A 59 -1.90 6.93 -2.07
N PHE A 60 -2.19 7.92 -2.89
CA PHE A 60 -3.48 8.57 -2.92
C PHE A 60 -4.17 8.36 -4.26
N LEU A 61 -5.49 8.19 -4.20
CA LEU A 61 -6.28 8.00 -5.41
C LEU A 61 -6.41 9.27 -6.23
N ASP A 62 -6.43 10.43 -5.56
CA ASP A 62 -6.69 11.71 -6.22
C ASP A 62 -6.19 12.87 -5.36
N LEU A 63 -6.16 14.05 -5.93
CA LEU A 63 -6.01 15.36 -5.27
C LEU A 63 -4.63 15.68 -4.69
N CYS A 64 -3.84 14.69 -4.34
CA CYS A 64 -2.48 14.90 -3.83
C CYS A 64 -1.62 13.68 -4.14
N GLY A 65 -0.33 13.83 -3.99
CA GLY A 65 0.65 12.78 -4.25
C GLY A 65 1.37 12.30 -3.01
N PRO A 66 2.08 11.19 -3.10
CA PRO A 66 2.23 10.39 -4.32
C PRO A 66 0.96 9.63 -4.68
N ASP A 67 0.78 9.34 -5.96
CA ASP A 67 -0.33 8.50 -6.40
C ASP A 67 -0.04 7.02 -6.12
N VAL A 68 -1.04 6.17 -6.36
CA VAL A 68 -0.89 4.73 -6.10
C VAL A 68 0.23 4.11 -6.94
N PRO A 69 0.33 4.39 -8.26
CA PRO A 69 1.46 3.86 -9.03
C PRO A 69 2.82 4.30 -8.50
N GLY A 70 2.95 5.56 -8.09
CA GLY A 70 4.21 6.08 -7.55
C GLY A 70 4.59 5.39 -6.25
N ALA A 71 3.64 5.23 -5.33
CA ALA A 71 3.88 4.57 -4.05
C ALA A 71 4.22 3.08 -4.24
N LEU A 72 3.49 2.39 -5.10
CA LEU A 72 3.76 0.99 -5.39
C LEU A 72 5.13 0.84 -6.07
N GLY A 73 5.46 1.73 -6.99
CA GLY A 73 6.77 1.75 -7.65
C GLY A 73 7.91 1.92 -6.67
N SER A 74 7.75 2.76 -5.64
CA SER A 74 8.74 2.92 -4.58
C SER A 74 8.96 1.63 -3.80
N LEU A 75 7.89 0.92 -3.48
CA LEU A 75 8.00 -0.36 -2.79
C LEU A 75 8.72 -1.40 -3.65
N VAL A 76 8.39 -1.47 -4.93
CA VAL A 76 9.06 -2.39 -5.86
C VAL A 76 10.55 -2.04 -5.98
N ALA A 77 10.88 -0.77 -6.12
CA ALA A 77 12.27 -0.31 -6.20
C ALA A 77 13.06 -0.62 -4.93
N SER A 78 12.39 -0.66 -3.78
CA SER A 78 13.02 -1.04 -2.51
C SER A 78 13.20 -2.55 -2.35
N GLY A 79 12.72 -3.36 -3.29
CA GLY A 79 12.87 -4.81 -3.28
C GLY A 79 11.71 -5.58 -2.67
N ALA A 80 10.56 -4.94 -2.50
CA ALA A 80 9.38 -5.62 -1.96
C ALA A 80 8.92 -6.73 -2.90
N ARG A 81 8.75 -7.94 -2.39
CA ARG A 81 8.29 -9.10 -3.16
C ARG A 81 6.81 -9.34 -3.03
N SER A 82 6.23 -8.91 -1.94
CA SER A 82 4.78 -8.96 -1.71
C SER A 82 4.32 -7.66 -1.08
N VAL A 83 3.10 -7.27 -1.39
CA VAL A 83 2.53 -6.02 -0.91
C VAL A 83 1.12 -6.28 -0.40
N ALA A 84 0.87 -5.88 0.84
CA ALA A 84 -0.47 -5.86 1.38
C ALA A 84 -1.04 -4.44 1.21
N VAL A 85 -2.22 -4.36 0.64
CA VAL A 85 -2.89 -3.08 0.41
C VAL A 85 -3.83 -2.79 1.57
N LEU A 86 -3.68 -1.63 2.17
CA LEU A 86 -4.47 -1.19 3.30
C LEU A 86 -5.25 0.07 2.93
N PRO A 87 -6.55 -0.04 2.61
CA PRO A 87 -7.36 1.15 2.40
C PRO A 87 -7.57 1.90 3.71
N LEU A 88 -7.30 3.19 3.72
CA LEU A 88 -7.48 4.06 4.89
C LEU A 88 -8.49 5.15 4.56
N PHE A 89 -9.74 4.87 4.87
CA PHE A 89 -10.85 5.78 4.61
C PHE A 89 -11.71 5.93 5.85
N LEU A 90 -12.21 7.13 6.06
CA LEU A 90 -13.11 7.42 7.17
C LEU A 90 -14.54 6.93 6.90
N ALA A 91 -14.89 6.73 5.64
CA ALA A 91 -16.20 6.25 5.24
C ALA A 91 -16.06 5.10 4.26
N HIS A 92 -16.91 4.09 4.41
CA HIS A 92 -16.99 2.97 3.48
C HIS A 92 -18.03 3.28 2.42
N GLY A 93 -17.62 3.50 1.19
CA GLY A 93 -18.51 3.73 0.07
C GLY A 93 -18.25 2.73 -1.04
N TYR A 94 -19.19 2.69 -1.96
CA TYR A 94 -19.08 1.90 -3.17
C TYR A 94 -17.76 2.17 -3.90
N HIS A 95 -17.36 3.44 -3.96
CA HIS A 95 -16.15 3.84 -4.65
C HIS A 95 -14.88 3.20 -4.08
N VAL A 96 -14.80 3.07 -2.76
CA VAL A 96 -13.63 2.47 -2.10
C VAL A 96 -13.43 1.04 -2.54
N ARG A 97 -14.51 0.26 -2.63
CA ARG A 97 -14.46 -1.16 -2.98
C ARG A 97 -13.97 -1.39 -4.41
N HIS A 98 -14.23 -0.45 -5.30
CA HIS A 98 -13.89 -0.59 -6.71
C HIS A 98 -12.65 0.20 -7.09
N ASP A 99 -12.45 1.38 -6.50
CA ASP A 99 -11.38 2.28 -6.90
C ASP A 99 -10.02 1.80 -6.44
N VAL A 100 -9.91 1.23 -5.24
CA VAL A 100 -8.62 0.76 -4.73
C VAL A 100 -8.10 -0.44 -5.54
N PRO A 101 -8.86 -1.53 -5.73
CA PRO A 101 -8.38 -2.63 -6.56
C PRO A 101 -8.05 -2.21 -7.98
N ARG A 102 -8.85 -1.32 -8.55
CA ARG A 102 -8.62 -0.81 -9.91
C ARG A 102 -7.33 0.00 -9.99
N ALA A 103 -7.09 0.87 -9.02
CA ALA A 103 -5.87 1.67 -8.98
C ALA A 103 -4.62 0.79 -8.83
N VAL A 104 -4.68 -0.23 -7.99
CA VAL A 104 -3.57 -1.17 -7.81
C VAL A 104 -3.33 -1.98 -9.07
N ALA A 105 -4.39 -2.48 -9.71
CA ALA A 105 -4.27 -3.22 -10.96
C ALA A 105 -3.65 -2.36 -12.07
N GLY A 106 -4.06 -1.09 -12.16
CA GLY A 106 -3.48 -0.14 -13.11
C GLY A 106 -2.00 0.11 -12.84
N ALA A 107 -1.62 0.26 -11.57
CA ALA A 107 -0.24 0.46 -11.19
C ALA A 107 0.64 -0.74 -11.55
N LEU A 108 0.15 -1.96 -11.32
CA LEU A 108 0.86 -3.18 -11.70
C LEU A 108 1.04 -3.26 -13.21
N ALA A 109 0.02 -2.90 -13.97
CA ALA A 109 0.08 -2.90 -15.43
C ALA A 109 1.15 -1.92 -15.94
N GLU A 110 1.25 -0.74 -15.34
CA GLU A 110 2.29 0.23 -15.69
C GLU A 110 3.69 -0.31 -15.42
N ILE A 111 3.89 -0.92 -14.27
CA ILE A 111 5.20 -1.49 -13.90
C ILE A 111 5.59 -2.58 -14.89
N ARG A 112 4.67 -3.44 -15.29
CA ARG A 112 4.92 -4.47 -16.29
C ARG A 112 5.24 -3.88 -17.65
N ALA A 113 4.56 -2.81 -18.04
CA ALA A 113 4.80 -2.14 -19.32
C ALA A 113 6.22 -1.58 -19.41
N TRP A 114 6.82 -1.19 -18.29
CA TRP A 114 8.20 -0.72 -18.24
C TRP A 114 9.22 -1.87 -18.16
N GLY A 115 8.76 -3.12 -18.21
CA GLY A 115 9.62 -4.29 -18.05
C GLY A 115 10.02 -4.57 -16.62
N GLY A 116 9.35 -3.93 -15.69
CA GLY A 116 9.61 -4.11 -14.26
C GLY A 116 9.04 -5.42 -13.73
N TRP A 117 9.67 -5.91 -12.69
CA TRP A 117 9.13 -7.03 -11.94
C TRP A 117 7.96 -6.56 -11.08
N THR A 118 6.91 -7.37 -11.00
CA THR A 118 5.74 -7.03 -10.20
C THR A 118 5.66 -7.91 -8.97
N PRO A 119 5.35 -7.30 -7.80
CA PRO A 119 5.18 -8.07 -6.58
C PRO A 119 3.84 -8.78 -6.55
N ASP A 120 3.72 -9.75 -5.65
CA ASP A 120 2.43 -10.26 -5.23
C ASP A 120 1.70 -9.19 -4.41
N VAL A 121 0.45 -9.00 -4.73
CA VAL A 121 -0.39 -8.01 -4.05
C VAL A 121 -1.67 -8.63 -3.55
#